data_4644e9c2589755f4c63ae87380063566
#
_entry.id   4644e9c2589755f4c63ae87380063566
#
_cell.length_a   1.000
_cell.length_b   1.000
_cell.length_c   1.000
_cell.angle_alpha   90.00
_cell.angle_beta   90.00
_cell.angle_gamma   90.00
#
_symmetry.space_group_name_H-M   'P 1'
#
loop_
_entity.id
_entity.type
_entity.pdbx_description
1 polymer ?
#
loop_
_entity_poly.entity_id
_entity_poly.type
_entity_poly.pdbx_seq_one_letter_code
_entity_poly.pdbx_strand_id
1 'polypeptide(L)'
;MKSVLFILLISLVLSKPISEDLGNGIYYIGVNDDNIRQFEGQYPVDHGMAYNSYMVIDGDEVAIFDTVDKNFKNEWLSNIEKRLKGLYPKYLIVQHMEPDHAANIDEFVKKYPKTTVVSSQKAFNMMQNFFHNKYESNRLIVKEGSTLNLGKHTFTFVEAPMVHWPEVIVTYESLTKILFSADGFGKFGSNNHEEDWDDESRRYFIGIVGKYGSHVQKLLKKAAPLEISMICPTHGPVLRENLGHYLTLYNTWSSYEPETEGVAIVYTSVYGHTREAVELLEKKLREKGVTVVVHDLTKEHVSYAVADAFRYSQLVLATTTYTATIFPAMNFFIEHLVERNFQKRNVAFIENGSWAPSAKKVMVNKLEKCKLNYAKQSVVIKSALCPRSIKEIENLADELSKYKGIKN
;
A
#
# COMPACT_ATOMS: atom_id res chain seq x y z
N MET A 1 -30.01 35.80 -11.58
CA MET A 1 -29.56 34.39 -11.50
C MET A 1 -28.19 34.41 -10.87
N LYS A 2 -28.09 33.99 -9.60
CA LYS A 2 -26.82 33.92 -8.87
C LYS A 2 -26.26 32.50 -9.05
N SER A 3 -25.13 32.39 -9.75
CA SER A 3 -24.35 31.14 -9.85
C SER A 3 -23.72 30.88 -8.51
N VAL A 4 -24.14 29.82 -7.84
CA VAL A 4 -23.48 29.30 -6.65
C VAL A 4 -22.33 28.39 -7.13
N LEU A 5 -21.11 28.90 -6.98
CA LEU A 5 -19.88 28.16 -7.21
C LEU A 5 -19.68 27.22 -6.01
N PHE A 6 -19.94 25.93 -6.18
CA PHE A 6 -19.55 24.91 -5.21
C PHE A 6 -18.04 24.68 -5.34
N ILE A 7 -17.27 25.29 -4.45
CA ILE A 7 -15.87 24.95 -4.27
C ILE A 7 -15.85 23.69 -3.40
N LEU A 8 -15.56 22.54 -4.00
CA LEU A 8 -15.16 21.35 -3.26
C LEU A 8 -13.78 21.65 -2.62
N LEU A 9 -13.77 21.97 -1.35
CA LEU A 9 -12.55 21.94 -0.54
C LEU A 9 -12.18 20.46 -0.33
N ILE A 10 -11.34 19.94 -1.22
CA ILE A 10 -10.57 18.75 -0.92
C ILE A 10 -9.54 19.21 0.13
N SER A 11 -9.75 18.86 1.39
CA SER A 11 -8.72 19.04 2.40
C SER A 11 -7.61 18.04 2.12
N LEU A 12 -6.57 18.47 1.41
CA LEU A 12 -5.30 17.75 1.37
C LEU A 12 -4.84 17.60 2.83
N VAL A 13 -4.81 16.38 3.34
CA VAL A 13 -4.16 16.06 4.60
C VAL A 13 -2.67 15.99 4.31
N LEU A 14 -2.01 17.14 4.35
CA LEU A 14 -0.56 17.22 4.21
C LEU A 14 0.08 16.54 5.43
N SER A 15 0.96 15.56 5.23
CA SER A 15 1.73 14.95 6.30
C SER A 15 2.70 15.98 6.88
N LYS A 16 2.64 16.18 8.19
CA LYS A 16 3.64 17.04 8.90
C LYS A 16 4.86 16.19 9.22
N PRO A 17 6.08 16.77 9.22
CA PRO A 17 7.27 16.07 9.70
C PRO A 17 6.99 15.43 11.07
N ILE A 18 7.46 14.19 11.27
CA ILE A 18 7.23 13.49 12.54
C ILE A 18 7.95 14.22 13.66
N SER A 19 7.19 14.62 14.70
CA SER A 19 7.79 15.12 15.94
C SER A 19 8.58 13.98 16.60
N GLU A 20 9.82 14.21 16.95
CA GLU A 20 10.64 13.24 17.69
C GLU A 20 10.03 12.85 19.05
N ASP A 21 9.24 13.71 19.68
CA ASP A 21 8.51 13.45 20.92
C ASP A 21 7.02 13.23 20.64
N LEU A 22 6.55 12.03 20.87
CA LEU A 22 5.15 11.62 20.65
C LEU A 22 4.30 11.80 21.92
N GLY A 23 4.93 12.19 23.05
CA GLY A 23 4.30 12.35 24.35
C GLY A 23 4.39 11.07 25.22
N ASN A 24 4.18 11.28 26.52
CA ASN A 24 4.15 10.17 27.52
C ASN A 24 5.37 9.23 27.49
N GLY A 25 6.57 9.75 27.22
CA GLY A 25 7.79 8.95 27.15
C GLY A 25 7.94 8.14 25.87
N ILE A 26 7.16 8.43 24.83
CA ILE A 26 7.23 7.75 23.54
C ILE A 26 7.90 8.67 22.52
N TYR A 27 8.88 8.15 21.82
CA TYR A 27 9.73 8.91 20.90
C TYR A 27 9.84 8.22 19.55
N TYR A 28 9.82 9.01 18.49
CA TYR A 28 10.28 8.60 17.17
C TYR A 28 11.80 8.62 17.11
N ILE A 29 12.39 7.54 16.65
CA ILE A 29 13.84 7.37 16.50
C ILE A 29 14.24 6.81 15.14
N GLY A 30 13.31 6.79 14.19
CA GLY A 30 13.51 6.31 12.84
C GLY A 30 14.39 7.23 11.99
N VAL A 31 14.47 6.92 10.70
CA VAL A 31 15.28 7.61 9.71
C VAL A 31 14.51 7.82 8.41
N ASN A 32 14.99 8.73 7.56
CA ASN A 32 14.44 8.99 6.25
C ASN A 32 15.53 8.83 5.18
N ASP A 33 15.24 8.06 4.14
CA ASP A 33 16.08 7.96 2.94
C ASP A 33 15.47 8.81 1.82
N ASP A 34 15.89 10.07 1.73
CA ASP A 34 15.43 11.00 0.68
C ASP A 34 16.11 10.72 -0.68
N ASN A 35 17.06 9.80 -0.74
CA ASN A 35 17.87 9.52 -1.93
C ASN A 35 17.43 8.27 -2.69
N ILE A 36 16.80 7.31 -2.04
CA ILE A 36 16.27 6.13 -2.72
C ILE A 36 15.25 6.55 -3.78
N ARG A 37 15.29 5.95 -4.96
CA ARG A 37 14.37 6.22 -6.06
C ARG A 37 13.51 5.01 -6.42
N GLN A 38 13.83 3.86 -5.87
CA GLN A 38 13.12 2.62 -6.16
C GLN A 38 13.10 1.72 -4.91
N PHE A 39 11.94 1.60 -4.27
CA PHE A 39 11.73 0.73 -3.12
C PHE A 39 11.58 -0.72 -3.58
N GLU A 40 12.14 -1.68 -2.84
CA GLU A 40 12.20 -3.12 -3.18
C GLU A 40 12.72 -3.43 -4.59
N GLY A 41 13.44 -2.48 -5.20
CA GLY A 41 13.91 -2.64 -6.58
C GLY A 41 12.80 -2.60 -7.63
N GLN A 42 11.57 -2.25 -7.28
CA GLN A 42 10.43 -2.23 -8.20
C GLN A 42 9.50 -1.01 -8.10
N TYR A 43 9.34 -0.39 -6.94
CA TYR A 43 8.40 0.74 -6.79
C TYR A 43 9.12 2.07 -6.88
N PRO A 44 8.87 2.92 -7.88
CA PRO A 44 9.40 4.28 -7.88
C PRO A 44 8.93 5.04 -6.64
N VAL A 45 9.84 5.73 -5.98
CA VAL A 45 9.57 6.57 -4.79
C VAL A 45 10.28 7.91 -5.01
N ASP A 46 9.55 8.86 -5.60
CA ASP A 46 10.12 10.15 -6.00
C ASP A 46 10.59 10.98 -4.80
N HIS A 47 9.94 10.79 -3.67
CA HIS A 47 10.22 11.45 -2.40
C HIS A 47 10.84 10.53 -1.34
N GLY A 48 11.60 9.51 -1.79
CA GLY A 48 12.35 8.63 -0.90
C GLY A 48 11.48 7.64 -0.11
N MET A 49 11.97 7.23 1.08
CA MET A 49 11.29 6.29 1.96
C MET A 49 11.59 6.58 3.42
N ALA A 50 10.61 6.43 4.29
CA ALA A 50 10.78 6.49 5.74
C ALA A 50 10.96 5.07 6.31
N TYR A 51 11.88 4.90 7.24
CA TYR A 51 12.06 3.68 8.04
C TYR A 51 11.86 4.05 9.50
N ASN A 52 10.67 3.81 10.02
CA ASN A 52 10.29 4.25 11.34
C ASN A 52 10.68 3.23 12.40
N SER A 53 11.20 3.73 13.49
CA SER A 53 11.46 3.01 14.72
C SER A 53 11.06 3.88 15.89
N TYR A 54 10.63 3.27 16.98
CA TYR A 54 10.09 4.00 18.13
C TYR A 54 10.77 3.56 19.42
N MET A 55 10.79 4.45 20.40
CA MET A 55 11.31 4.18 21.73
C MET A 55 10.29 4.57 22.78
N VAL A 56 10.09 3.72 23.77
CA VAL A 56 9.29 4.01 24.97
C VAL A 56 10.19 3.99 26.18
N ILE A 57 10.15 5.07 26.96
CA ILE A 57 10.89 5.25 28.21
C ILE A 57 9.90 5.49 29.34
N ASP A 58 9.93 4.63 30.38
CA ASP A 58 9.20 4.87 31.61
C ASP A 58 10.13 4.61 32.82
N GLY A 59 10.49 5.68 33.53
CA GLY A 59 11.53 5.62 34.55
C GLY A 59 12.86 5.17 33.95
N ASP A 60 13.41 4.07 34.49
CA ASP A 60 14.67 3.50 34.03
C ASP A 60 14.49 2.40 32.97
N GLU A 61 13.24 2.08 32.61
CA GLU A 61 12.94 1.01 31.66
C GLU A 61 12.78 1.56 30.23
N VAL A 62 13.38 0.90 29.25
CA VAL A 62 13.36 1.31 27.85
C VAL A 62 12.99 0.13 26.96
N ALA A 63 12.04 0.34 26.04
CA ALA A 63 11.74 -0.55 24.94
C ALA A 63 11.91 0.17 23.60
N ILE A 64 12.45 -0.56 22.62
CA ILE A 64 12.61 -0.08 21.24
C ILE A 64 11.78 -0.97 20.33
N PHE A 65 11.11 -0.36 19.34
CA PHE A 65 10.26 -1.03 18.37
C PHE A 65 10.91 -0.98 17.00
N ASP A 66 11.18 -2.16 16.45
CA ASP A 66 11.83 -2.41 15.18
C ASP A 66 13.18 -1.71 15.01
N THR A 67 13.90 -2.03 13.97
CA THR A 67 15.10 -1.34 13.55
C THR A 67 14.83 -0.57 12.26
N VAL A 68 15.86 -0.24 11.50
CA VAL A 68 15.76 0.48 10.23
C VAL A 68 16.57 -0.21 9.15
N ASP A 69 16.52 0.28 7.91
CA ASP A 69 17.35 -0.21 6.82
C ASP A 69 18.84 -0.20 7.19
N LYS A 70 19.56 -1.19 6.69
CA LYS A 70 20.99 -1.43 6.97
C LYS A 70 21.87 -0.21 6.78
N ASN A 71 21.60 0.59 5.77
CA ASN A 71 22.41 1.74 5.42
C ASN A 71 22.32 2.87 6.45
N PHE A 72 21.26 2.92 7.24
CA PHE A 72 21.01 3.93 8.26
C PHE A 72 21.35 3.51 9.69
N LYS A 73 22.05 2.38 9.87
CA LYS A 73 22.47 1.87 11.18
C LYS A 73 23.04 2.95 12.11
N ASN A 74 24.01 3.70 11.63
CA ASN A 74 24.74 4.67 12.46
C ASN A 74 23.84 5.85 12.89
N GLU A 75 23.00 6.32 11.99
CA GLU A 75 22.05 7.40 12.28
C GLU A 75 21.01 6.92 13.31
N TRP A 76 20.42 5.76 13.11
CA TRP A 76 19.47 5.16 14.02
C TRP A 76 20.08 4.93 15.43
N LEU A 77 21.27 4.35 15.51
CA LEU A 77 21.97 4.19 16.80
C LEU A 77 22.25 5.52 17.48
N SER A 78 22.61 6.56 16.72
CA SER A 78 22.78 7.92 17.26
C SER A 78 21.46 8.50 17.79
N ASN A 79 20.33 8.28 17.09
CA ASN A 79 19.01 8.71 17.55
C ASN A 79 18.61 8.01 18.86
N ILE A 80 18.93 6.73 19.00
CA ILE A 80 18.74 5.98 20.25
C ILE A 80 19.59 6.59 21.38
N GLU A 81 20.89 6.77 21.17
CA GLU A 81 21.80 7.28 22.20
C GLU A 81 21.43 8.66 22.72
N LYS A 82 21.00 9.56 21.82
CA LYS A 82 20.51 10.91 22.19
C LYS A 82 19.36 10.85 23.19
N ARG A 83 18.50 9.81 23.09
CA ARG A 83 17.31 9.65 23.96
C ARG A 83 17.61 8.85 25.23
N LEU A 84 18.47 7.87 25.16
CA LEU A 84 18.82 7.01 26.32
C LEU A 84 19.40 7.80 27.50
N LYS A 85 20.19 8.84 27.25
CA LYS A 85 20.80 9.67 28.32
C LYS A 85 21.41 8.86 29.47
N GLY A 86 22.05 7.73 29.15
CA GLY A 86 22.65 6.83 30.12
C GLY A 86 21.79 5.64 30.56
N LEU A 87 20.52 5.61 30.17
CA LEU A 87 19.65 4.44 30.37
C LEU A 87 20.09 3.28 29.45
N TYR A 88 19.61 2.09 29.76
CA TYR A 88 19.89 0.88 28.99
C TYR A 88 18.63 0.30 28.36
N PRO A 89 18.62 -0.02 27.05
CA PRO A 89 17.44 -0.62 26.41
C PRO A 89 17.19 -2.03 26.93
N LYS A 90 16.07 -2.21 27.66
CA LYS A 90 15.67 -3.48 28.23
C LYS A 90 15.12 -4.43 27.18
N TYR A 91 14.33 -3.90 26.23
CA TYR A 91 13.65 -4.67 25.20
C TYR A 91 13.92 -4.09 23.81
N LEU A 92 14.11 -5.00 22.84
CA LEU A 92 13.96 -4.74 21.42
C LEU A 92 12.77 -5.56 20.93
N ILE A 93 11.65 -4.91 20.64
CA ILE A 93 10.44 -5.51 20.11
C ILE A 93 10.53 -5.49 18.60
N VAL A 94 10.59 -6.67 17.97
CA VAL A 94 10.68 -6.83 16.52
C VAL A 94 9.32 -7.29 16.02
N GLN A 95 8.63 -6.41 15.34
CA GLN A 95 7.28 -6.66 14.82
C GLN A 95 7.31 -7.32 13.45
N HIS A 96 8.34 -6.98 12.64
CA HIS A 96 8.49 -7.43 11.26
C HIS A 96 9.96 -7.76 10.93
N MET A 97 10.16 -8.79 10.11
CA MET A 97 11.48 -9.32 9.78
C MET A 97 11.99 -8.92 8.41
N GLU A 98 11.28 -8.07 7.68
CA GLU A 98 11.81 -7.50 6.45
C GLU A 98 13.09 -6.69 6.75
N PRO A 99 14.14 -6.81 5.90
CA PRO A 99 15.43 -6.23 6.22
C PRO A 99 15.45 -4.73 6.49
N ASP A 100 14.53 -3.96 5.92
CA ASP A 100 14.42 -2.52 6.17
C ASP A 100 13.87 -2.17 7.58
N HIS A 101 13.39 -3.16 8.34
CA HIS A 101 13.00 -3.07 9.74
C HIS A 101 13.81 -3.97 10.66
N ALA A 102 14.55 -4.94 10.11
CA ALA A 102 15.20 -5.98 10.89
C ALA A 102 16.72 -6.06 10.72
N ALA A 103 17.30 -5.42 9.69
CA ALA A 103 18.71 -5.60 9.35
C ALA A 103 19.70 -5.27 10.48
N ASN A 104 19.33 -4.41 11.42
CA ASN A 104 20.23 -3.95 12.48
C ASN A 104 20.03 -4.68 13.82
N ILE A 105 19.21 -5.74 13.89
CA ILE A 105 18.96 -6.50 15.13
C ILE A 105 20.28 -7.02 15.73
N ASP A 106 21.11 -7.68 14.92
CA ASP A 106 22.37 -8.29 15.39
C ASP A 106 23.37 -7.24 15.86
N GLU A 107 23.50 -6.13 15.15
CA GLU A 107 24.37 -5.01 15.53
C GLU A 107 23.87 -4.32 16.81
N PHE A 108 22.56 -4.20 16.97
CA PHE A 108 21.96 -3.65 18.17
C PHE A 108 22.23 -4.54 19.41
N VAL A 109 22.03 -5.85 19.28
CA VAL A 109 22.27 -6.80 20.38
C VAL A 109 23.77 -6.90 20.71
N LYS A 110 24.67 -6.79 19.74
CA LYS A 110 26.12 -6.68 20.02
C LYS A 110 26.45 -5.44 20.85
N LYS A 111 25.81 -4.32 20.56
CA LYS A 111 26.00 -3.06 21.30
C LYS A 111 25.34 -3.10 22.68
N TYR A 112 24.18 -3.74 22.79
CA TYR A 112 23.39 -3.86 24.02
C TYR A 112 23.12 -5.33 24.38
N PRO A 113 24.16 -6.09 24.82
CA PRO A 113 24.05 -7.54 24.94
C PRO A 113 23.11 -8.05 26.06
N LYS A 114 22.65 -7.17 26.94
CA LYS A 114 21.65 -7.52 27.96
C LYS A 114 20.22 -7.26 27.53
N THR A 115 20.00 -6.72 26.33
CA THR A 115 18.65 -6.46 25.80
C THR A 115 17.95 -7.77 25.49
N THR A 116 16.70 -7.89 25.91
CA THR A 116 15.84 -9.00 25.53
C THR A 116 15.15 -8.69 24.19
N VAL A 117 15.37 -9.55 23.20
CA VAL A 117 14.64 -9.48 21.92
C VAL A 117 13.27 -10.10 22.10
N VAL A 118 12.22 -9.36 21.72
CA VAL A 118 10.82 -9.76 21.85
C VAL A 118 10.20 -9.89 20.47
N SER A 119 9.69 -11.05 20.13
CA SER A 119 9.01 -11.27 18.83
C SER A 119 8.23 -12.57 18.80
N SER A 120 7.59 -12.88 17.66
CA SER A 120 6.93 -14.15 17.42
C SER A 120 7.94 -15.30 17.24
N GLN A 121 7.51 -16.54 17.48
CA GLN A 121 8.35 -17.71 17.22
C GLN A 121 8.82 -17.80 15.77
N LYS A 122 7.97 -17.38 14.82
CA LYS A 122 8.33 -17.38 13.39
C LYS A 122 9.44 -16.37 13.09
N ALA A 123 9.38 -15.18 13.70
CA ALA A 123 10.43 -14.18 13.57
C ALA A 123 11.79 -14.71 14.07
N PHE A 124 11.84 -15.41 15.21
CA PHE A 124 13.08 -16.04 15.68
C PHE A 124 13.60 -17.11 14.74
N ASN A 125 12.73 -17.84 14.05
CA ASN A 125 13.17 -18.78 13.02
C ASN A 125 13.76 -18.04 11.80
N MET A 126 13.22 -16.87 11.44
CA MET A 126 13.77 -16.01 10.39
C MET A 126 15.11 -15.36 10.82
N MET A 127 15.22 -14.91 12.08
CA MET A 127 16.49 -14.42 12.62
C MET A 127 17.61 -15.46 12.49
N GLN A 128 17.31 -16.75 12.67
CA GLN A 128 18.28 -17.83 12.41
C GLN A 128 18.74 -17.86 10.96
N ASN A 129 17.86 -17.55 10.02
CA ASN A 129 18.24 -17.55 8.60
C ASN A 129 19.04 -16.29 8.22
N PHE A 130 18.68 -15.12 8.77
CA PHE A 130 19.33 -13.85 8.48
C PHE A 130 20.66 -13.67 9.23
N PHE A 131 20.70 -14.06 10.52
CA PHE A 131 21.82 -13.74 11.42
C PHE A 131 22.54 -14.96 11.99
N HIS A 132 22.08 -16.18 11.64
CA HIS A 132 22.56 -17.45 12.21
C HIS A 132 22.45 -17.50 13.75
N ASN A 133 21.50 -16.74 14.31
CA ASN A 133 21.28 -16.58 15.73
C ASN A 133 19.76 -16.54 16.04
N LYS A 134 19.35 -17.22 17.10
CA LYS A 134 17.98 -17.20 17.62
C LYS A 134 17.84 -16.44 18.93
N TYR A 135 18.93 -15.83 19.38
CA TYR A 135 19.00 -15.08 20.64
C TYR A 135 18.45 -15.87 21.86
N GLU A 136 18.71 -17.16 21.94
CA GLU A 136 18.10 -18.09 22.92
C GLU A 136 18.33 -17.69 24.39
N SER A 137 19.47 -17.05 24.68
CA SER A 137 19.83 -16.58 26.02
C SER A 137 19.07 -15.33 26.47
N ASN A 138 18.55 -14.53 25.52
CA ASN A 138 17.97 -13.23 25.79
C ASN A 138 16.79 -12.92 24.84
N ARG A 139 15.87 -13.88 24.70
CA ARG A 139 14.64 -13.70 23.90
C ARG A 139 13.40 -13.89 24.73
N LEU A 140 12.33 -13.20 24.33
CA LEU A 140 10.96 -13.40 24.80
C LEU A 140 10.06 -13.69 23.61
N ILE A 141 9.52 -14.91 23.56
CA ILE A 141 8.56 -15.30 22.52
C ILE A 141 7.18 -14.85 22.93
N VAL A 142 6.52 -14.07 22.08
CA VAL A 142 5.16 -13.60 22.25
C VAL A 142 4.22 -14.21 21.21
N LYS A 143 2.94 -14.25 21.52
CA LYS A 143 1.85 -14.76 20.69
C LYS A 143 0.61 -13.89 20.87
N GLU A 144 -0.45 -14.21 20.17
CA GLU A 144 -1.75 -13.54 20.32
C GLU A 144 -2.15 -13.33 21.77
N GLY A 145 -2.38 -12.07 22.13
CA GLY A 145 -2.82 -11.66 23.46
C GLY A 145 -1.74 -11.70 24.56
N SER A 146 -0.49 -12.04 24.22
CA SER A 146 0.62 -11.88 25.19
C SER A 146 0.77 -10.42 25.61
N THR A 147 1.14 -10.18 26.86
CA THR A 147 1.39 -8.83 27.39
C THR A 147 2.81 -8.69 27.90
N LEU A 148 3.33 -7.46 27.82
CA LEU A 148 4.62 -7.06 28.36
C LEU A 148 4.46 -5.71 29.06
N ASN A 149 4.89 -5.63 30.31
CA ASN A 149 4.86 -4.39 31.08
C ASN A 149 6.22 -3.67 31.02
N LEU A 150 6.16 -2.36 30.85
CA LEU A 150 7.29 -1.45 30.94
C LEU A 150 6.87 -0.26 31.79
N GLY A 151 7.15 -0.32 33.09
CA GLY A 151 6.67 0.67 34.03
C GLY A 151 5.12 0.76 34.04
N LYS A 152 4.60 1.91 33.62
CA LYS A 152 3.14 2.16 33.47
C LYS A 152 2.57 1.68 32.15
N HIS A 153 3.42 1.49 31.15
CA HIS A 153 2.98 1.04 29.84
C HIS A 153 2.74 -0.46 29.83
N THR A 154 1.65 -0.89 29.21
CA THR A 154 1.34 -2.30 28.96
C THR A 154 1.20 -2.51 27.47
N PHE A 155 2.06 -3.33 26.90
CA PHE A 155 2.03 -3.74 25.51
C PHE A 155 1.27 -5.04 25.36
N THR A 156 0.27 -5.08 24.49
CA THR A 156 -0.46 -6.30 24.10
C THR A 156 -0.11 -6.63 22.66
N PHE A 157 0.37 -7.85 22.44
CA PHE A 157 0.77 -8.31 21.12
C PHE A 157 -0.38 -8.98 20.39
N VAL A 158 -0.58 -8.61 19.13
CA VAL A 158 -1.62 -9.15 18.25
C VAL A 158 -0.93 -9.74 17.02
N GLU A 159 -1.14 -11.03 16.77
CA GLU A 159 -0.61 -11.67 15.57
C GLU A 159 -1.33 -11.15 14.32
N ALA A 160 -0.54 -10.71 13.34
CA ALA A 160 -0.98 -10.18 12.05
C ALA A 160 -0.37 -10.95 10.87
N PRO A 161 -0.47 -12.31 10.84
CA PRO A 161 0.20 -13.11 9.83
C PRO A 161 -0.26 -12.72 8.43
N MET A 162 0.69 -12.60 7.50
CA MET A 162 0.49 -12.18 6.11
C MET A 162 0.04 -10.72 5.95
N VAL A 163 0.31 -9.88 6.97
CA VAL A 163 0.18 -8.42 6.81
C VAL A 163 1.58 -7.78 7.01
N HIS A 164 2.57 -7.93 6.07
CA HIS A 164 2.37 -8.74 4.84
C HIS A 164 3.17 -10.07 4.87
N TRP A 165 4.01 -10.34 5.86
CA TRP A 165 4.76 -11.60 6.05
C TRP A 165 4.15 -12.47 7.16
N PRO A 166 4.51 -13.78 7.22
CA PRO A 166 3.82 -14.74 8.10
C PRO A 166 4.12 -14.59 9.59
N GLU A 167 5.18 -13.87 9.96
CA GLU A 167 5.65 -13.69 11.34
C GLU A 167 5.14 -12.42 12.00
N VAL A 168 4.55 -11.51 11.22
CA VAL A 168 4.19 -10.15 11.66
C VAL A 168 3.31 -10.16 12.90
N ILE A 169 3.69 -9.32 13.86
CA ILE A 169 2.90 -8.94 15.02
C ILE A 169 2.70 -7.42 15.00
N VAL A 170 1.59 -6.95 15.54
CA VAL A 170 1.39 -5.54 15.86
C VAL A 170 1.25 -5.40 17.37
N THR A 171 1.54 -4.23 17.92
CA THR A 171 1.57 -4.03 19.36
C THR A 171 0.64 -2.88 19.77
N TYR A 172 -0.32 -3.16 20.65
CA TYR A 172 -1.18 -2.13 21.25
C TYR A 172 -0.66 -1.74 22.61
N GLU A 173 -0.40 -0.44 22.81
CA GLU A 173 -0.01 0.15 24.07
C GLU A 173 -1.26 0.76 24.74
N SER A 174 -1.62 0.29 25.94
CA SER A 174 -2.93 0.56 26.53
C SER A 174 -3.02 1.87 27.33
N LEU A 175 -1.91 2.42 27.82
CA LEU A 175 -1.91 3.67 28.61
C LEU A 175 -2.25 4.88 27.74
N THR A 176 -1.61 4.97 26.58
CA THR A 176 -1.79 6.07 25.63
C THR A 176 -2.64 5.69 24.42
N LYS A 177 -3.06 4.41 24.35
CA LYS A 177 -3.91 3.86 23.29
C LYS A 177 -3.24 3.92 21.90
N ILE A 178 -1.95 3.64 21.83
CA ILE A 178 -1.17 3.65 20.61
C ILE A 178 -1.10 2.26 19.98
N LEU A 179 -1.29 2.19 18.67
CA LEU A 179 -1.06 1.02 17.87
C LEU A 179 0.27 1.16 17.10
N PHE A 180 1.28 0.38 17.45
CA PHE A 180 2.45 0.16 16.62
C PHE A 180 2.08 -0.92 15.60
N SER A 181 1.93 -0.52 14.36
CA SER A 181 1.19 -1.31 13.35
C SER A 181 2.06 -2.08 12.37
N ALA A 182 3.39 -2.15 12.60
CA ALA A 182 4.31 -2.62 11.58
C ALA A 182 4.03 -1.91 10.25
N ASP A 183 4.01 -2.58 9.11
CA ASP A 183 3.73 -2.00 7.80
C ASP A 183 2.27 -1.58 7.58
N GLY A 184 1.40 -2.01 8.48
CA GLY A 184 0.00 -1.58 8.44
C GLY A 184 -0.10 -0.05 8.54
N PHE A 185 -0.91 0.55 7.67
CA PHE A 185 -1.11 1.99 7.54
C PHE A 185 0.12 2.79 7.06
N GLY A 186 1.13 2.10 6.55
CA GLY A 186 2.29 2.71 5.91
C GLY A 186 1.99 3.32 4.54
N LYS A 187 2.91 4.12 4.03
CA LYS A 187 2.88 4.66 2.68
C LYS A 187 4.30 4.74 2.10
N PHE A 188 4.40 4.84 0.79
CA PHE A 188 5.63 5.27 0.14
C PHE A 188 5.92 6.73 0.46
N GLY A 189 7.20 7.11 0.41
CA GLY A 189 7.68 8.46 0.66
C GLY A 189 8.32 8.67 2.02
N SER A 190 9.28 9.58 2.05
CA SER A 190 9.97 10.04 3.25
C SER A 190 9.07 10.99 4.06
N ASN A 191 9.23 11.00 5.37
CA ASN A 191 8.51 11.92 6.24
C ASN A 191 9.01 13.38 6.16
N ASN A 192 10.07 13.63 5.41
CA ASN A 192 10.58 14.97 5.15
C ASN A 192 9.79 15.71 4.06
N HIS A 193 8.91 15.00 3.33
CA HIS A 193 8.11 15.55 2.24
C HIS A 193 6.62 15.49 2.57
N GLU A 194 5.93 16.60 2.30
CA GLU A 194 4.47 16.66 2.40
C GLU A 194 3.85 16.06 1.13
N GLU A 195 3.12 14.97 1.29
CA GLU A 195 2.43 14.26 0.21
C GLU A 195 1.05 13.82 0.67
N ASP A 196 0.15 13.62 -0.30
CA ASP A 196 -1.14 13.01 -0.03
C ASP A 196 -0.92 11.57 0.48
N TRP A 197 -1.44 11.29 1.69
CA TRP A 197 -1.34 9.97 2.28
C TRP A 197 -2.13 8.93 1.49
N ASP A 198 -3.32 9.30 1.01
CA ASP A 198 -4.27 8.36 0.40
C ASP A 198 -3.71 7.70 -0.87
N ASP A 199 -3.11 8.48 -1.77
CA ASP A 199 -2.61 7.98 -3.04
C ASP A 199 -1.38 7.08 -2.87
N GLU A 200 -0.39 7.50 -2.09
CA GLU A 200 0.83 6.72 -1.87
C GLU A 200 0.61 5.55 -0.91
N SER A 201 -0.29 5.67 0.07
CA SER A 201 -0.66 4.55 0.92
C SER A 201 -1.51 3.51 0.17
N ARG A 202 -2.40 3.93 -0.73
CA ARG A 202 -3.13 3.01 -1.62
C ARG A 202 -2.15 2.24 -2.51
N ARG A 203 -1.20 2.94 -3.13
CA ARG A 203 -0.19 2.32 -3.99
C ARG A 203 0.70 1.35 -3.22
N TYR A 204 1.10 1.72 -1.99
CA TYR A 204 1.81 0.86 -1.05
C TYR A 204 0.96 -0.37 -0.69
N PHE A 205 -0.27 -0.16 -0.20
CA PHE A 205 -1.17 -1.24 0.20
C PHE A 205 -1.41 -2.24 -0.94
N ILE A 206 -1.82 -1.76 -2.11
CA ILE A 206 -2.12 -2.64 -3.26
C ILE A 206 -0.85 -3.35 -3.73
N GLY A 207 0.29 -2.66 -3.77
CA GLY A 207 1.58 -3.20 -4.18
C GLY A 207 2.07 -4.34 -3.27
N ILE A 208 2.08 -4.09 -1.98
CA ILE A 208 2.75 -4.91 -0.95
C ILE A 208 1.77 -5.86 -0.26
N VAL A 209 0.61 -5.36 0.17
CA VAL A 209 -0.35 -6.09 1.02
C VAL A 209 -1.55 -6.63 0.22
N GLY A 210 -1.84 -6.09 -0.96
CA GLY A 210 -3.10 -6.28 -1.69
C GLY A 210 -3.55 -7.73 -1.90
N LYS A 211 -2.61 -8.68 -2.08
CA LYS A 211 -2.92 -10.12 -2.15
C LYS A 211 -3.62 -10.66 -0.90
N TYR A 212 -3.33 -10.07 0.26
CA TYR A 212 -3.67 -10.61 1.57
C TYR A 212 -4.85 -9.90 2.24
N GLY A 213 -5.76 -9.31 1.48
CA GLY A 213 -6.91 -8.54 2.00
C GLY A 213 -7.70 -9.28 3.09
N SER A 214 -7.91 -10.60 2.95
CA SER A 214 -8.61 -11.39 3.99
C SER A 214 -7.87 -11.45 5.33
N HIS A 215 -6.54 -11.34 5.33
CA HIS A 215 -5.71 -11.29 6.54
C HIS A 215 -5.81 -9.91 7.19
N VAL A 216 -5.81 -8.85 6.39
CA VAL A 216 -6.05 -7.47 6.88
C VAL A 216 -7.45 -7.36 7.49
N GLN A 217 -8.49 -7.93 6.85
CA GLN A 217 -9.85 -7.96 7.43
C GLN A 217 -9.90 -8.66 8.79
N LYS A 218 -9.12 -9.73 9.00
CA LYS A 218 -9.00 -10.38 10.31
C LYS A 218 -8.32 -9.49 11.33
N LEU A 219 -7.24 -8.78 10.93
CA LEU A 219 -6.54 -7.82 11.80
C LEU A 219 -7.46 -6.67 12.20
N LEU A 220 -8.19 -6.07 11.24
CA LEU A 220 -9.16 -5.00 11.53
C LEU A 220 -10.24 -5.45 12.52
N LYS A 221 -10.73 -6.69 12.40
CA LYS A 221 -11.69 -7.26 13.39
C LYS A 221 -11.09 -7.41 14.78
N LYS A 222 -9.81 -7.78 14.91
CA LYS A 222 -9.13 -7.85 16.20
C LYS A 222 -8.90 -6.46 16.80
N ALA A 223 -8.62 -5.46 15.97
CA ALA A 223 -8.40 -4.08 16.38
C ALA A 223 -9.70 -3.33 16.69
N ALA A 224 -10.85 -3.76 16.16
CA ALA A 224 -12.14 -3.07 16.33
C ALA A 224 -12.56 -2.77 17.77
N PRO A 225 -12.31 -3.64 18.78
CA PRO A 225 -12.63 -3.33 20.19
C PRO A 225 -11.61 -2.41 20.87
N LEU A 226 -10.48 -2.09 20.23
CA LEU A 226 -9.43 -1.27 20.83
C LEU A 226 -9.75 0.22 20.62
N GLU A 227 -9.57 1.00 21.66
CA GLU A 227 -9.58 2.45 21.57
C GLU A 227 -8.20 2.92 21.08
N ILE A 228 -8.09 3.29 19.81
CA ILE A 228 -6.83 3.75 19.21
C ILE A 228 -6.85 5.27 19.09
N SER A 229 -5.85 5.94 19.69
CA SER A 229 -5.65 7.40 19.62
C SER A 229 -4.55 7.78 18.64
N MET A 230 -3.67 6.85 18.29
CA MET A 230 -2.52 7.06 17.42
C MET A 230 -2.11 5.75 16.77
N ILE A 231 -1.71 5.81 15.49
CA ILE A 231 -1.11 4.68 14.78
C ILE A 231 0.31 5.05 14.42
N CYS A 232 1.25 4.19 14.76
CA CYS A 232 2.68 4.31 14.55
C CYS A 232 3.16 3.23 13.56
N PRO A 233 3.10 3.48 12.24
CA PRO A 233 3.54 2.54 11.21
C PRO A 233 5.06 2.54 11.06
N THR A 234 5.62 1.52 10.42
CA THR A 234 7.05 1.44 10.09
C THR A 234 7.44 2.27 8.86
N HIS A 235 6.46 2.73 8.07
CA HIS A 235 6.65 3.65 6.96
C HIS A 235 5.67 4.81 7.00
N GLY A 236 6.08 5.99 6.54
CA GLY A 236 5.22 7.16 6.46
C GLY A 236 4.95 7.84 7.81
N PRO A 237 3.97 8.75 7.88
CA PRO A 237 3.73 9.57 9.05
C PRO A 237 3.06 8.82 10.19
N VAL A 238 3.27 9.30 11.41
CA VAL A 238 2.44 8.92 12.57
C VAL A 238 1.04 9.50 12.40
N LEU A 239 0.01 8.64 12.48
CA LEU A 239 -1.38 9.04 12.28
C LEU A 239 -2.04 9.33 13.63
N ARG A 240 -2.56 10.53 13.81
CA ARG A 240 -3.16 11.02 15.08
C ARG A 240 -4.56 11.56 14.92
N GLU A 241 -4.85 12.14 13.77
CA GLU A 241 -6.11 12.81 13.47
C GLU A 241 -6.90 11.97 12.46
N ASN A 242 -8.22 12.04 12.53
CA ASN A 242 -9.10 11.40 11.55
C ASN A 242 -8.82 9.90 11.32
N LEU A 243 -8.49 9.15 12.36
CA LEU A 243 -8.15 7.72 12.27
C LEU A 243 -9.24 6.89 11.59
N GLY A 244 -10.50 7.31 11.72
CA GLY A 244 -11.64 6.68 11.03
C GLY A 244 -11.52 6.68 9.51
N HIS A 245 -10.89 7.70 8.91
CA HIS A 245 -10.61 7.77 7.48
C HIS A 245 -9.65 6.65 7.04
N TYR A 246 -8.52 6.53 7.71
CA TYR A 246 -7.51 5.50 7.39
C TYR A 246 -8.04 4.07 7.59
N LEU A 247 -8.79 3.85 8.66
CA LEU A 247 -9.45 2.56 8.91
C LEU A 247 -10.49 2.24 7.84
N THR A 248 -11.24 3.23 7.37
CA THR A 248 -12.23 3.07 6.29
C THR A 248 -11.54 2.71 4.98
N LEU A 249 -10.45 3.39 4.61
CA LEU A 249 -9.69 3.06 3.41
C LEU A 249 -9.08 1.66 3.47
N TYR A 250 -8.47 1.29 4.59
CA TYR A 250 -7.94 -0.06 4.78
C TYR A 250 -9.02 -1.15 4.70
N ASN A 251 -10.21 -0.88 5.25
CA ASN A 251 -11.36 -1.78 5.11
C ASN A 251 -11.81 -1.90 3.65
N THR A 252 -11.89 -0.79 2.92
CA THR A 252 -12.27 -0.74 1.50
C THR A 252 -11.27 -1.52 0.65
N TRP A 253 -9.97 -1.23 0.78
CA TRP A 253 -8.93 -1.88 -0.01
C TRP A 253 -8.83 -3.38 0.28
N SER A 254 -8.87 -3.76 1.55
CA SER A 254 -8.75 -5.18 1.97
C SER A 254 -9.99 -6.02 1.70
N SER A 255 -11.15 -5.41 1.55
CA SER A 255 -12.38 -6.06 1.07
C SER A 255 -12.52 -6.06 -0.46
N TYR A 256 -11.56 -5.43 -1.16
CA TYR A 256 -11.56 -5.26 -2.61
C TYR A 256 -12.74 -4.46 -3.16
N GLU A 257 -13.38 -3.65 -2.33
CA GLU A 257 -14.40 -2.72 -2.80
C GLU A 257 -13.78 -1.54 -3.56
N PRO A 258 -14.46 -0.98 -4.57
CA PRO A 258 -13.99 0.25 -5.19
C PRO A 258 -14.06 1.41 -4.20
N GLU A 259 -13.05 2.26 -4.24
CA GLU A 259 -12.99 3.48 -3.43
C GLU A 259 -13.75 4.63 -4.10
N THR A 260 -13.71 4.67 -5.42
CA THR A 260 -14.22 5.78 -6.23
C THR A 260 -15.08 5.27 -7.38
N GLU A 261 -16.28 5.84 -7.52
CA GLU A 261 -17.08 5.62 -8.72
C GLU A 261 -16.44 6.36 -9.90
N GLY A 262 -16.15 5.63 -10.97
CA GLY A 262 -15.49 6.17 -12.14
C GLY A 262 -14.82 5.09 -12.98
N VAL A 263 -14.02 5.52 -13.94
CA VAL A 263 -13.38 4.67 -14.94
C VAL A 263 -11.88 4.90 -14.95
N ALA A 264 -11.09 3.86 -14.68
CA ALA A 264 -9.67 3.83 -15.02
C ALA A 264 -9.51 3.27 -16.44
N ILE A 265 -8.86 4.01 -17.32
CA ILE A 265 -8.51 3.56 -18.68
C ILE A 265 -7.01 3.27 -18.70
N VAL A 266 -6.64 2.02 -18.88
CA VAL A 266 -5.24 1.59 -18.95
C VAL A 266 -4.94 1.10 -20.36
N TYR A 267 -3.94 1.67 -20.99
CA TYR A 267 -3.70 1.37 -22.39
C TYR A 267 -2.22 1.24 -22.77
N THR A 268 -2.02 0.62 -23.94
CA THR A 268 -0.77 0.65 -24.70
C THR A 268 -1.06 1.06 -26.14
N SER A 269 -0.18 1.86 -26.72
CA SER A 269 -0.31 2.26 -28.12
C SER A 269 1.07 2.32 -28.79
N VAL A 270 1.22 1.66 -29.95
CA VAL A 270 2.49 1.59 -30.69
C VAL A 270 2.65 2.81 -31.61
N TYR A 271 1.65 3.07 -32.45
CA TYR A 271 1.70 4.14 -33.46
C TYR A 271 0.62 5.23 -33.26
N GLY A 272 -0.05 5.26 -32.12
CA GLY A 272 -1.02 6.30 -31.77
C GLY A 272 -2.48 5.92 -31.96
N HIS A 273 -2.84 4.99 -32.84
CA HIS A 273 -4.24 4.71 -33.16
C HIS A 273 -5.08 4.13 -32.00
N THR A 274 -4.46 3.34 -31.12
CA THR A 274 -5.17 2.89 -29.89
C THR A 274 -5.31 4.06 -28.92
N ARG A 275 -4.33 4.97 -28.83
CA ARG A 275 -4.42 6.19 -28.02
C ARG A 275 -5.54 7.10 -28.52
N GLU A 276 -5.68 7.33 -29.83
CA GLU A 276 -6.78 8.12 -30.40
C GLU A 276 -8.15 7.59 -29.97
N ALA A 277 -8.33 6.27 -29.89
CA ALA A 277 -9.56 5.66 -29.43
C ALA A 277 -9.78 5.86 -27.92
N VAL A 278 -8.73 5.79 -27.11
CA VAL A 278 -8.78 6.06 -25.68
C VAL A 278 -9.12 7.53 -25.42
N GLU A 279 -8.48 8.47 -26.10
CA GLU A 279 -8.75 9.91 -26.00
C GLU A 279 -10.21 10.23 -26.36
N LEU A 280 -10.76 9.57 -27.40
CA LEU A 280 -12.16 9.72 -27.76
C LEU A 280 -13.10 9.16 -26.67
N LEU A 281 -12.81 7.98 -26.12
CA LEU A 281 -13.61 7.39 -25.03
C LEU A 281 -13.56 8.28 -23.78
N GLU A 282 -12.38 8.72 -23.38
CA GLU A 282 -12.20 9.64 -22.26
C GLU A 282 -13.05 10.90 -22.42
N LYS A 283 -12.94 11.56 -23.58
CA LYS A 283 -13.74 12.75 -23.89
C LYS A 283 -15.25 12.47 -23.73
N LYS A 284 -15.75 11.39 -24.32
CA LYS A 284 -17.17 11.01 -24.25
C LYS A 284 -17.65 10.70 -22.83
N LEU A 285 -16.80 10.07 -22.00
CA LEU A 285 -17.11 9.80 -20.60
C LEU A 285 -17.15 11.10 -19.78
N ARG A 286 -16.16 11.98 -19.95
CA ARG A 286 -16.12 13.29 -19.26
C ARG A 286 -17.31 14.18 -19.67
N GLU A 287 -17.72 14.18 -20.93
CA GLU A 287 -18.92 14.88 -21.41
C GLU A 287 -20.20 14.37 -20.72
N LYS A 288 -20.20 13.12 -20.21
CA LYS A 288 -21.30 12.51 -19.43
C LYS A 288 -21.13 12.67 -17.92
N GLY A 289 -20.15 13.43 -17.45
CA GLY A 289 -19.89 13.66 -16.03
C GLY A 289 -19.23 12.49 -15.29
N VAL A 290 -18.65 11.52 -16.02
CA VAL A 290 -17.92 10.39 -15.41
C VAL A 290 -16.51 10.83 -15.02
N THR A 291 -16.10 10.48 -13.82
CA THR A 291 -14.68 10.62 -13.38
C THR A 291 -13.82 9.63 -14.14
N VAL A 292 -12.75 10.11 -14.78
CA VAL A 292 -11.88 9.26 -15.60
C VAL A 292 -10.41 9.55 -15.28
N VAL A 293 -9.63 8.49 -15.08
CA VAL A 293 -8.15 8.52 -15.07
C VAL A 293 -7.64 7.69 -16.25
N VAL A 294 -6.50 8.09 -16.81
CA VAL A 294 -5.93 7.43 -18.01
C VAL A 294 -4.46 7.16 -17.78
N HIS A 295 -4.04 5.92 -18.02
CA HIS A 295 -2.67 5.44 -17.87
C HIS A 295 -2.10 4.88 -19.17
N ASP A 296 -0.96 5.44 -19.61
CA ASP A 296 -0.16 4.94 -20.72
C ASP A 296 0.98 4.06 -20.19
N LEU A 297 0.79 2.75 -20.22
CA LEU A 297 1.78 1.78 -19.72
C LEU A 297 3.12 1.79 -20.48
N THR A 298 3.23 2.54 -21.56
CA THR A 298 4.49 2.72 -22.29
C THR A 298 5.32 3.89 -21.77
N LYS A 299 4.77 4.70 -20.85
CA LYS A 299 5.38 5.94 -20.37
C LYS A 299 5.52 6.05 -18.88
N GLU A 300 4.69 5.34 -18.12
CA GLU A 300 4.68 5.41 -16.67
C GLU A 300 4.90 4.04 -16.04
N HIS A 301 5.26 4.03 -14.77
CA HIS A 301 5.45 2.78 -14.04
C HIS A 301 4.10 2.12 -13.75
N VAL A 302 4.05 0.80 -13.93
CA VAL A 302 2.83 -0.01 -13.83
C VAL A 302 2.10 0.10 -12.49
N SER A 303 2.82 0.41 -11.39
CA SER A 303 2.24 0.48 -10.03
C SER A 303 1.17 1.56 -9.89
N TYR A 304 1.28 2.68 -10.61
CA TYR A 304 0.26 3.74 -10.62
C TYR A 304 -1.04 3.25 -11.27
N ALA A 305 -0.93 2.64 -12.44
CA ALA A 305 -2.09 2.07 -13.12
C ALA A 305 -2.75 0.93 -12.31
N VAL A 306 -1.96 0.11 -11.62
CA VAL A 306 -2.46 -0.95 -10.74
C VAL A 306 -3.22 -0.35 -9.56
N ALA A 307 -2.69 0.67 -8.88
CA ALA A 307 -3.37 1.33 -7.77
C ALA A 307 -4.72 1.91 -8.21
N ASP A 308 -4.79 2.58 -9.36
CA ASP A 308 -6.03 3.15 -9.86
C ASP A 308 -7.01 2.10 -10.40
N ALA A 309 -6.54 0.97 -10.94
CA ALA A 309 -7.43 -0.15 -11.28
C ALA A 309 -8.17 -0.68 -10.03
N PHE A 310 -7.52 -0.69 -8.87
CA PHE A 310 -8.16 -1.05 -7.59
C PHE A 310 -8.99 0.10 -7.00
N ARG A 311 -8.67 1.34 -7.28
CA ARG A 311 -9.41 2.52 -6.80
C ARG A 311 -10.77 2.66 -7.44
N TYR A 312 -10.84 2.56 -8.77
CA TYR A 312 -12.05 2.87 -9.53
C TYR A 312 -12.96 1.66 -9.71
N SER A 313 -14.28 1.90 -9.76
CA SER A 313 -15.30 0.86 -9.92
C SER A 313 -15.28 0.20 -11.30
N GLN A 314 -14.71 0.86 -12.31
CA GLN A 314 -14.65 0.35 -13.68
C GLN A 314 -13.23 0.46 -14.26
N LEU A 315 -12.85 -0.53 -15.07
CA LEU A 315 -11.57 -0.60 -15.75
C LEU A 315 -11.75 -0.81 -17.25
N VAL A 316 -11.13 0.02 -18.07
CA VAL A 316 -11.04 -0.19 -19.52
C VAL A 316 -9.62 -0.61 -19.87
N LEU A 317 -9.47 -1.76 -20.51
CA LEU A 317 -8.21 -2.26 -21.04
C LEU A 317 -8.14 -2.03 -22.54
N ALA A 318 -7.20 -1.21 -23.00
CA ALA A 318 -7.04 -0.87 -24.40
C ALA A 318 -5.64 -1.25 -24.91
N THR A 319 -5.54 -2.20 -25.84
CA THR A 319 -4.25 -2.65 -26.34
C THR A 319 -4.33 -3.19 -27.78
N THR A 320 -3.17 -3.33 -28.39
CA THR A 320 -3.05 -3.94 -29.72
C THR A 320 -2.76 -5.43 -29.63
N THR A 321 -3.24 -6.18 -30.61
CA THR A 321 -2.75 -7.52 -30.89
C THR A 321 -1.29 -7.44 -31.31
N TYR A 322 -0.40 -8.10 -30.60
CA TYR A 322 1.03 -8.04 -30.81
C TYR A 322 1.61 -9.45 -30.74
N THR A 323 2.29 -9.89 -31.79
CA THR A 323 2.87 -11.25 -31.91
C THR A 323 1.86 -12.35 -31.54
N ALA A 324 0.63 -12.27 -32.11
CA ALA A 324 -0.51 -13.17 -31.85
C ALA A 324 -0.99 -13.22 -30.38
N THR A 325 -0.55 -12.27 -29.54
CA THR A 325 -0.95 -12.10 -28.14
C THR A 325 -1.29 -10.62 -27.87
N ILE A 326 -0.94 -10.06 -26.71
CA ILE A 326 -1.10 -8.64 -26.37
C ILE A 326 0.25 -7.97 -26.17
N PHE A 327 0.28 -6.65 -26.22
CA PHE A 327 1.50 -5.89 -25.99
C PHE A 327 2.11 -6.20 -24.61
N PRO A 328 3.46 -6.36 -24.50
CA PRO A 328 4.10 -6.84 -23.26
C PRO A 328 3.76 -6.05 -22.01
N ALA A 329 3.71 -4.71 -22.07
CA ALA A 329 3.38 -3.90 -20.90
C ALA A 329 1.93 -4.15 -20.40
N MET A 330 0.96 -4.35 -21.31
CA MET A 330 -0.40 -4.75 -20.93
C MET A 330 -0.43 -6.16 -20.30
N ASN A 331 0.39 -7.08 -20.82
CA ASN A 331 0.52 -8.41 -20.23
C ASN A 331 1.01 -8.34 -18.79
N PHE A 332 2.07 -7.59 -18.56
CA PHE A 332 2.66 -7.36 -17.25
C PHE A 332 1.67 -6.70 -16.27
N PHE A 333 0.93 -5.69 -16.74
CA PHE A 333 -0.12 -5.06 -15.94
C PHE A 333 -1.20 -6.06 -15.49
N ILE A 334 -1.70 -6.90 -16.40
CA ILE A 334 -2.73 -7.90 -16.07
C ILE A 334 -2.19 -8.95 -15.08
N GLU A 335 -0.94 -9.36 -15.20
CA GLU A 335 -0.29 -10.26 -14.24
C GLU A 335 -0.28 -9.65 -12.84
N HIS A 336 0.06 -8.37 -12.70
CA HIS A 336 -0.02 -7.65 -11.42
C HIS A 336 -1.44 -7.60 -10.84
N LEU A 337 -2.47 -7.45 -11.67
CA LEU A 337 -3.86 -7.49 -11.20
C LEU A 337 -4.21 -8.88 -10.64
N VAL A 338 -3.88 -9.93 -11.38
CA VAL A 338 -4.19 -11.33 -11.01
C VAL A 338 -3.49 -11.73 -9.71
N GLU A 339 -2.21 -11.39 -9.57
CA GLU A 339 -1.41 -11.69 -8.38
C GLU A 339 -1.96 -11.05 -7.11
N ARG A 340 -2.62 -9.89 -7.23
CA ARG A 340 -3.19 -9.10 -6.13
C ARG A 340 -4.66 -9.34 -5.87
N ASN A 341 -5.22 -10.44 -6.42
CA ASN A 341 -6.65 -10.80 -6.27
C ASN A 341 -7.63 -9.73 -6.79
N PHE A 342 -7.31 -9.09 -7.90
CA PHE A 342 -8.21 -8.10 -8.53
C PHE A 342 -9.60 -8.66 -8.74
N GLN A 343 -10.62 -7.97 -8.24
CA GLN A 343 -11.99 -8.44 -8.26
C GLN A 343 -13.00 -7.29 -8.06
N LYS A 344 -14.31 -7.62 -8.19
CA LYS A 344 -15.41 -6.68 -7.93
C LYS A 344 -15.34 -5.40 -8.79
N ARG A 345 -14.91 -5.54 -10.02
CA ARG A 345 -14.85 -4.43 -10.99
C ARG A 345 -15.62 -4.78 -12.25
N ASN A 346 -16.13 -3.74 -12.92
CA ASN A 346 -16.68 -3.85 -14.27
C ASN A 346 -15.55 -3.57 -15.27
N VAL A 347 -15.27 -4.53 -16.16
CA VAL A 347 -14.14 -4.43 -17.10
C VAL A 347 -14.64 -4.35 -18.52
N ALA A 348 -14.10 -3.39 -19.29
CA ALA A 348 -14.36 -3.23 -20.70
C ALA A 348 -13.08 -3.30 -21.54
N PHE A 349 -13.22 -3.52 -22.85
CA PHE A 349 -12.09 -3.77 -23.73
C PHE A 349 -12.14 -2.94 -24.99
N ILE A 350 -10.99 -2.40 -25.36
CA ILE A 350 -10.69 -1.83 -26.69
C ILE A 350 -9.54 -2.64 -27.26
N GLU A 351 -9.76 -3.33 -28.38
CA GLU A 351 -8.70 -4.04 -29.08
C GLU A 351 -8.37 -3.42 -30.43
N ASN A 352 -7.11 -3.43 -30.81
CA ASN A 352 -6.66 -3.03 -32.13
C ASN A 352 -5.87 -4.17 -32.80
N GLY A 353 -6.05 -4.34 -34.10
CA GLY A 353 -5.31 -5.28 -34.90
C GLY A 353 -5.65 -5.16 -36.37
N SER A 354 -4.65 -5.02 -37.24
CA SER A 354 -4.84 -4.70 -38.64
C SER A 354 -5.58 -5.81 -39.41
N TRP A 355 -5.23 -7.06 -39.21
CA TRP A 355 -5.81 -8.19 -39.99
C TRP A 355 -6.55 -9.21 -39.12
N ALA A 356 -6.09 -9.47 -37.87
CA ALA A 356 -6.68 -10.47 -36.95
C ALA A 356 -6.66 -9.98 -35.51
N PRO A 357 -7.54 -9.00 -35.13
CA PRO A 357 -7.65 -8.56 -33.75
C PRO A 357 -8.03 -9.71 -32.84
N SER A 358 -7.23 -9.96 -31.79
CA SER A 358 -7.45 -11.05 -30.84
C SER A 358 -7.11 -10.65 -29.39
N ALA A 359 -6.71 -9.39 -29.18
CA ALA A 359 -6.25 -8.90 -27.90
C ALA A 359 -7.32 -9.05 -26.79
N LYS A 360 -8.58 -8.76 -27.08
CA LYS A 360 -9.69 -8.94 -26.14
C LYS A 360 -9.77 -10.39 -25.63
N LYS A 361 -9.73 -11.37 -26.53
CA LYS A 361 -9.78 -12.80 -26.16
C LYS A 361 -8.63 -13.17 -25.21
N VAL A 362 -7.42 -12.66 -25.49
CA VAL A 362 -6.24 -12.92 -24.66
C VAL A 362 -6.40 -12.27 -23.28
N MET A 363 -6.84 -11.00 -23.20
CA MET A 363 -7.07 -10.31 -21.95
C MET A 363 -8.12 -11.01 -21.08
N VAL A 364 -9.26 -11.41 -21.66
CA VAL A 364 -10.31 -12.16 -20.94
C VAL A 364 -9.77 -13.44 -20.36
N ASN A 365 -9.04 -14.24 -21.15
CA ASN A 365 -8.46 -15.50 -20.68
C ASN A 365 -7.47 -15.30 -19.52
N LYS A 366 -6.65 -14.25 -19.58
CA LYS A 366 -5.72 -13.92 -18.49
C LYS A 366 -6.41 -13.50 -17.20
N LEU A 367 -7.57 -12.85 -17.31
CA LEU A 367 -8.38 -12.40 -16.17
C LEU A 367 -9.37 -13.47 -15.68
N GLU A 368 -9.36 -14.67 -16.21
CA GLU A 368 -10.32 -15.74 -15.89
C GLU A 368 -10.43 -16.05 -14.38
N LYS A 369 -9.31 -15.93 -13.66
CA LYS A 369 -9.26 -16.18 -12.21
C LYS A 369 -9.81 -15.00 -11.38
N CYS A 370 -10.04 -13.85 -12.00
CA CYS A 370 -10.56 -12.67 -11.36
C CYS A 370 -12.09 -12.70 -11.31
N LYS A 371 -12.69 -12.32 -10.19
CA LYS A 371 -14.15 -12.23 -10.03
C LYS A 371 -14.64 -10.88 -10.55
N LEU A 372 -14.84 -10.78 -11.86
CA LEU A 372 -15.14 -9.54 -12.58
C LEU A 372 -16.49 -9.60 -13.27
N ASN A 373 -17.10 -8.42 -13.44
CA ASN A 373 -18.15 -8.22 -14.42
C ASN A 373 -17.52 -7.67 -15.71
N TYR A 374 -18.14 -7.98 -16.84
CA TYR A 374 -17.67 -7.48 -18.13
C TYR A 374 -18.76 -6.63 -18.78
N ALA A 375 -18.35 -5.47 -19.30
CA ALA A 375 -19.23 -4.65 -20.12
C ALA A 375 -19.70 -5.43 -21.36
N LYS A 376 -20.94 -5.23 -21.77
CA LYS A 376 -21.51 -5.85 -22.96
C LYS A 376 -20.87 -5.29 -24.23
N GLN A 377 -20.61 -3.98 -24.22
CA GLN A 377 -19.98 -3.28 -25.33
C GLN A 377 -18.45 -3.48 -25.29
N SER A 378 -17.85 -3.60 -26.46
CA SER A 378 -16.41 -3.58 -26.67
C SER A 378 -16.10 -2.92 -27.99
N VAL A 379 -14.89 -2.40 -28.14
CA VAL A 379 -14.45 -1.70 -29.35
C VAL A 379 -13.42 -2.54 -30.08
N VAL A 380 -13.64 -2.74 -31.38
CA VAL A 380 -12.70 -3.42 -32.28
C VAL A 380 -12.19 -2.45 -33.34
N ILE A 381 -10.90 -2.14 -33.29
CA ILE A 381 -10.25 -1.27 -34.25
C ILE A 381 -9.43 -2.13 -35.21
N LYS A 382 -9.56 -1.84 -36.51
CA LYS A 382 -8.71 -2.44 -37.54
C LYS A 382 -7.77 -1.37 -38.08
N SER A 383 -6.59 -1.25 -37.46
CA SER A 383 -5.56 -0.24 -37.65
C SER A 383 -5.96 1.14 -37.12
N ALA A 384 -6.84 1.88 -37.80
CA ALA A 384 -7.26 3.23 -37.44
C ALA A 384 -8.76 3.32 -37.11
N LEU A 385 -9.19 4.41 -36.49
CA LEU A 385 -10.59 4.70 -36.25
C LEU A 385 -11.36 4.81 -37.56
N CYS A 386 -12.57 4.31 -37.53
CA CYS A 386 -13.54 4.41 -38.64
C CYS A 386 -14.93 4.69 -38.08
N PRO A 387 -15.95 5.04 -38.91
CA PRO A 387 -17.30 5.35 -38.44
C PRO A 387 -17.90 4.26 -37.54
N ARG A 388 -17.61 2.98 -37.82
CA ARG A 388 -18.08 1.86 -37.01
C ARG A 388 -17.41 1.87 -35.61
N SER A 389 -16.09 1.94 -35.53
CA SER A 389 -15.37 1.92 -34.24
C SER A 389 -15.67 3.18 -33.41
N ILE A 390 -15.89 4.33 -34.04
CA ILE A 390 -16.37 5.55 -33.35
C ILE A 390 -17.73 5.29 -32.73
N LYS A 391 -18.67 4.65 -33.45
CA LYS A 391 -19.99 4.30 -32.91
C LYS A 391 -19.90 3.27 -31.76
N GLU A 392 -18.99 2.30 -31.86
CA GLU A 392 -18.72 1.33 -30.77
C GLU A 392 -18.19 2.07 -29.51
N ILE A 393 -17.32 3.08 -29.67
CA ILE A 393 -16.83 3.91 -28.55
C ILE A 393 -17.97 4.70 -27.89
N GLU A 394 -18.85 5.30 -28.69
CA GLU A 394 -20.04 6.01 -28.16
C GLU A 394 -20.93 5.07 -27.35
N ASN A 395 -21.23 3.89 -27.88
CA ASN A 395 -22.04 2.89 -27.19
C ASN A 395 -21.39 2.41 -25.89
N LEU A 396 -20.06 2.22 -25.91
CA LEU A 396 -19.29 1.87 -24.70
C LEU A 396 -19.36 3.00 -23.66
N ALA A 397 -19.16 4.25 -24.06
CA ALA A 397 -19.29 5.40 -23.16
C ALA A 397 -20.69 5.51 -22.56
N ASP A 398 -21.74 5.23 -23.34
CA ASP A 398 -23.13 5.20 -22.87
C ASP A 398 -23.37 4.08 -21.84
N GLU A 399 -22.78 2.90 -22.02
CA GLU A 399 -22.88 1.79 -21.06
C GLU A 399 -22.14 2.12 -19.75
N LEU A 400 -20.88 2.54 -19.86
CA LEU A 400 -20.04 2.83 -18.68
C LEU A 400 -20.60 4.00 -17.86
N SER A 401 -21.18 5.02 -18.50
CA SER A 401 -21.78 6.16 -17.79
C SER A 401 -23.03 5.81 -16.98
N LYS A 402 -23.70 4.69 -17.30
CA LYS A 402 -24.89 4.20 -16.61
C LYS A 402 -24.61 3.15 -15.55
N TYR A 403 -23.34 2.73 -15.41
CA TYR A 403 -22.96 1.73 -14.43
C TYR A 403 -23.14 2.29 -13.00
N LYS A 404 -23.83 1.58 -12.15
CA LYS A 404 -24.11 1.94 -10.75
C LYS A 404 -23.61 0.88 -9.78
N GLY A 405 -22.32 0.56 -9.87
CA GLY A 405 -21.73 -0.42 -8.97
C GLY A 405 -22.30 -1.85 -9.09
N ILE A 406 -21.67 -2.78 -8.42
CA ILE A 406 -22.21 -4.13 -8.23
C ILE A 406 -23.20 -4.03 -7.08
N LYS A 407 -24.51 -4.13 -7.38
CA LYS A 407 -25.50 -4.34 -6.31
C LYS A 407 -25.26 -5.75 -5.74
N ASN A 408 -24.71 -5.82 -4.53
CA ASN A 408 -24.66 -7.06 -3.75
C ASN A 408 -26.08 -7.54 -3.41
#